data_1fdf39164a840e30666a2673664acc01
#
_entry.id   1fdf39164a840e30666a2673664acc01
#
_cell.length_a   1.000
_cell.length_b   1.000
_cell.length_c   1.000
_cell.angle_alpha   90.00
_cell.angle_beta   90.00
_cell.angle_gamma   90.00
#
_symmetry.space_group_name_H-M   'P 1'
#
loop_
_entity.id
_entity.type
_entity.pdbx_description
1 polymer ?
#
loop_
_entity_poly.entity_id
_entity_poly.type
_entity_poly.pdbx_seq_one_letter_code
_entity_poly.pdbx_strand_id
1 'polypeptide(L)'
;TSNEIDKLKLTAGKFTKDQYSDQLSTDGRHLKSAVVWGAKYDFNDHLNSSYYGVDVKDKLERHYASVNSTHDLKDDSSLTLDLSGYHTKFDKDANTYSQTTTDLADRHNTIWAVSSAYNKDVHNIMLAYQQNSGNVGYDYGENADGGQSMYLPNSYLSDFIGNKEKSAQLQYSYNFKNHGIPGLNWTTAFVYGWDIHVANPDNRAELITSNAQEHEFFNQIKYTVQSGHLKDASLRLRHSYYRASDDYQSSYIGDTNEWRIWLDIPVKLF
;
A
#
# COMPACT_ATOMS: atom_id res chain seq x y z
N THR A 1 20.56 -9.93 27.86
CA THR A 1 19.34 -9.12 28.20
C THR A 1 19.30 -7.77 27.47
N SER A 2 20.44 -7.20 27.01
CA SER A 2 20.42 -5.96 26.20
C SER A 2 19.91 -6.15 24.77
N ASN A 3 20.07 -7.35 24.21
CA ASN A 3 19.71 -7.62 22.80
C ASN A 3 18.22 -7.80 22.54
N GLU A 4 17.36 -7.94 23.54
CA GLU A 4 15.91 -8.11 23.32
C GLU A 4 15.19 -6.77 23.20
N ILE A 5 15.70 -5.72 23.85
CA ILE A 5 15.09 -4.37 23.79
C ILE A 5 15.27 -3.75 22.39
N ASP A 6 16.38 -4.04 21.71
CA ASP A 6 16.66 -3.54 20.37
C ASP A 6 15.75 -4.16 19.29
N LYS A 7 15.15 -5.31 19.61
CA LYS A 7 14.22 -6.03 18.70
C LYS A 7 12.81 -5.47 18.71
N LEU A 8 12.42 -4.74 19.76
CA LEU A 8 11.09 -4.19 19.92
C LEU A 8 11.10 -2.69 19.63
N LYS A 9 10.34 -2.27 18.62
CA LYS A 9 10.07 -0.87 18.32
C LYS A 9 8.62 -0.56 18.61
N LEU A 10 8.39 0.43 19.48
CA LEU A 10 7.06 0.89 19.86
C LEU A 10 6.75 2.23 19.18
N THR A 11 5.54 2.40 18.77
CA THR A 11 5.01 3.64 18.21
C THR A 11 3.77 4.04 19.01
N ALA A 12 3.69 5.31 19.40
CA ALA A 12 2.48 5.89 19.95
C ALA A 12 2.42 7.38 19.59
N GLY A 13 1.24 7.86 19.26
CA GLY A 13 1.03 9.26 18.92
C GLY A 13 -0.42 9.65 19.04
N LYS A 14 -0.64 10.92 19.36
CA LYS A 14 -1.97 11.54 19.32
C LYS A 14 -1.86 12.83 18.53
N PHE A 15 -2.72 12.98 17.55
CA PHE A 15 -2.85 14.15 16.71
C PHE A 15 -4.18 14.83 17.00
N THR A 16 -4.20 16.15 17.07
CA THR A 16 -5.38 16.95 17.35
C THR A 16 -5.72 17.85 16.16
N LYS A 17 -6.88 18.47 16.18
CA LYS A 17 -7.33 19.41 15.15
C LYS A 17 -6.26 20.45 14.79
N ASP A 18 -5.56 21.00 15.77
CA ASP A 18 -4.56 22.06 15.55
C ASP A 18 -3.32 21.57 14.78
N GLN A 19 -3.04 20.25 14.80
CA GLN A 19 -1.93 19.64 14.08
C GLN A 19 -2.30 19.25 12.65
N TYR A 20 -3.60 19.01 12.39
CA TYR A 20 -4.12 18.80 11.03
C TYR A 20 -4.54 20.11 10.34
N SER A 21 -4.46 21.23 11.04
CA SER A 21 -4.82 22.59 10.68
C SER A 21 -6.12 22.73 9.87
N ASP A 22 -6.08 22.64 8.56
CA ASP A 22 -7.22 22.98 7.70
C ASP A 22 -7.73 21.76 6.89
N GLN A 23 -7.30 20.54 7.22
CA GLN A 23 -7.83 19.36 6.52
C GLN A 23 -9.29 19.14 6.88
N LEU A 24 -10.14 19.21 5.87
CA LEU A 24 -11.54 18.83 5.93
C LEU A 24 -11.66 17.35 5.54
N SER A 25 -12.53 16.63 6.22
CA SER A 25 -12.96 15.32 5.75
C SER A 25 -13.75 15.45 4.45
N THR A 26 -13.93 14.33 3.71
CA THR A 26 -14.74 14.28 2.48
C THR A 26 -16.18 14.74 2.69
N ASP A 27 -16.67 14.75 3.93
CA ASP A 27 -17.97 15.27 4.33
C ASP A 27 -17.96 16.77 4.72
N GLY A 28 -16.82 17.44 4.54
CA GLY A 28 -16.66 18.87 4.87
C GLY A 28 -16.47 19.16 6.35
N ARG A 29 -16.30 18.15 7.21
CA ARG A 29 -16.03 18.33 8.66
C ARG A 29 -14.52 18.29 8.92
N HIS A 30 -14.07 19.06 9.91
CA HIS A 30 -12.69 18.98 10.37
C HIS A 30 -12.42 17.65 11.11
N LEU A 31 -11.27 17.04 10.85
CA LEU A 31 -10.78 15.94 11.67
C LEU A 31 -10.56 16.42 13.11
N LYS A 32 -11.12 15.70 14.09
CA LYS A 32 -11.04 16.11 15.50
C LYS A 32 -9.75 15.65 16.16
N SER A 33 -9.42 14.38 16.01
CA SER A 33 -8.19 13.77 16.53
C SER A 33 -7.98 12.39 15.94
N ALA A 34 -6.73 11.96 15.90
CA ALA A 34 -6.34 10.58 15.65
C ALA A 34 -5.38 10.11 16.75
N VAL A 35 -5.50 8.86 17.16
CA VAL A 35 -4.57 8.19 18.06
C VAL A 35 -3.97 7.01 17.30
N VAL A 36 -2.64 6.94 17.28
CA VAL A 36 -1.89 5.87 16.60
C VAL A 36 -1.08 5.12 17.64
N TRP A 37 -1.06 3.80 17.56
CA TRP A 37 -0.23 2.93 18.39
C TRP A 37 0.27 1.75 17.57
N GLY A 38 1.35 1.14 18.02
CA GLY A 38 1.82 -0.08 17.38
C GLY A 38 3.15 -0.57 17.90
N ALA A 39 3.52 -1.74 17.43
CA ALA A 39 4.77 -2.40 17.72
C ALA A 39 5.29 -3.13 16.49
N LYS A 40 6.61 -3.10 16.31
CA LYS A 40 7.33 -4.00 15.43
C LYS A 40 8.29 -4.83 16.29
N TYR A 41 8.35 -6.13 16.03
CA TYR A 41 9.26 -7.04 16.70
C TYR A 41 10.06 -7.88 15.69
N ASP A 42 11.37 -7.81 15.81
CA ASP A 42 12.32 -8.60 15.03
C ASP A 42 12.69 -9.86 15.84
N PHE A 43 12.05 -11.01 15.54
CA PHE A 43 12.31 -12.29 16.25
C PHE A 43 13.73 -12.77 16.03
N ASN A 44 14.22 -12.62 14.80
CA ASN A 44 15.59 -12.87 14.38
C ASN A 44 15.84 -12.14 13.04
N ASP A 45 17.01 -12.34 12.43
CA ASP A 45 17.40 -11.69 11.17
C ASP A 45 16.51 -12.09 9.97
N HIS A 46 15.72 -13.16 10.12
CA HIS A 46 14.90 -13.72 9.04
C HIS A 46 13.39 -13.61 9.28
N LEU A 47 12.96 -13.23 10.48
CA LEU A 47 11.54 -13.16 10.83
C LEU A 47 11.23 -11.92 11.63
N ASN A 48 10.30 -11.13 11.15
CA ASN A 48 9.74 -10.00 11.86
C ASN A 48 8.21 -9.94 11.73
N SER A 49 7.59 -9.23 12.65
CA SER A 49 6.16 -8.96 12.63
C SER A 49 5.90 -7.54 13.11
N SER A 50 4.85 -6.94 12.59
CA SER A 50 4.37 -5.65 13.07
C SER A 50 2.86 -5.62 13.25
N TYR A 51 2.43 -4.80 14.18
CA TYR A 51 1.03 -4.49 14.40
C TYR A 51 0.88 -3.00 14.69
N TYR A 52 -0.06 -2.34 14.02
CA TYR A 52 -0.38 -0.93 14.21
C TYR A 52 -1.88 -0.75 14.28
N GLY A 53 -2.32 0.17 15.11
CA GLY A 53 -3.71 0.60 15.22
C GLY A 53 -3.81 2.11 15.07
N VAL A 54 -4.92 2.57 14.51
CA VAL A 54 -5.31 3.99 14.49
C VAL A 54 -6.80 4.12 14.79
N ASP A 55 -7.12 5.05 15.66
CA ASP A 55 -8.48 5.51 15.92
C ASP A 55 -8.60 6.96 15.46
N VAL A 56 -9.41 7.18 14.44
CA VAL A 56 -9.76 8.51 13.93
C VAL A 56 -11.15 8.85 14.42
N LYS A 57 -11.22 9.75 15.39
CA LYS A 57 -12.44 10.10 16.11
C LYS A 57 -13.59 10.48 15.17
N ASP A 58 -14.74 9.83 15.36
CA ASP A 58 -15.98 9.97 14.58
C ASP A 58 -15.83 9.55 13.11
N LYS A 59 -14.78 8.78 12.76
CA LYS A 59 -14.56 8.30 11.40
C LYS A 59 -14.31 6.81 11.30
N LEU A 60 -13.22 6.31 11.86
CA LEU A 60 -12.84 4.90 11.73
C LEU A 60 -11.88 4.44 12.81
N GLU A 61 -11.89 3.13 13.05
CA GLU A 61 -10.84 2.39 13.73
C GLU A 61 -10.20 1.43 12.72
N ARG A 62 -8.88 1.43 12.64
CA ARG A 62 -8.12 0.60 11.71
C ARG A 62 -7.01 -0.14 12.40
N HIS A 63 -6.82 -1.39 12.03
CA HIS A 63 -5.73 -2.25 12.46
C HIS A 63 -4.95 -2.73 11.25
N TYR A 64 -3.63 -2.73 11.36
CA TYR A 64 -2.70 -3.30 10.40
C TYR A 64 -1.86 -4.36 11.09
N ALA A 65 -1.66 -5.49 10.43
CA ALA A 65 -0.72 -6.52 10.87
C ALA A 65 0.13 -7.00 9.69
N SER A 66 1.39 -7.32 9.95
CA SER A 66 2.27 -7.96 8.98
C SER A 66 3.18 -8.98 9.61
N VAL A 67 3.54 -10.00 8.82
CA VAL A 67 4.60 -10.97 9.11
C VAL A 67 5.46 -11.08 7.87
N ASN A 68 6.76 -10.87 8.03
CA ASN A 68 7.75 -11.03 6.97
C ASN A 68 8.76 -12.10 7.37
N SER A 69 9.06 -13.03 6.46
CA SER A 69 10.02 -14.11 6.67
C SER A 69 10.91 -14.27 5.46
N THR A 70 12.23 -14.29 5.65
CA THR A 70 13.23 -14.54 4.62
C THR A 70 13.96 -15.85 4.88
N HIS A 71 14.07 -16.69 3.88
CA HIS A 71 14.72 -17.99 3.93
C HIS A 71 15.88 -18.02 2.95
N ASP A 72 17.08 -18.19 3.47
CA ASP A 72 18.25 -18.43 2.63
C ASP A 72 18.15 -19.84 2.03
N LEU A 73 18.35 -19.92 0.73
CA LEU A 73 18.31 -21.16 -0.02
C LEU A 73 19.73 -21.54 -0.43
N LYS A 74 19.86 -22.70 -1.07
CA LYS A 74 21.13 -23.10 -1.67
C LYS A 74 21.49 -22.13 -2.83
N ASP A 75 22.77 -22.08 -3.18
CA ASP A 75 23.29 -21.30 -4.31
C ASP A 75 23.11 -19.77 -4.16
N ASP A 76 23.26 -19.26 -2.94
CA ASP A 76 23.21 -17.83 -2.63
C ASP A 76 21.88 -17.15 -3.09
N SER A 77 20.81 -17.91 -3.13
CA SER A 77 19.48 -17.41 -3.38
C SER A 77 18.66 -17.29 -2.10
N SER A 78 17.60 -16.49 -2.11
CA SER A 78 16.69 -16.38 -0.98
C SER A 78 15.23 -16.30 -1.42
N LEU A 79 14.34 -16.74 -0.53
CA LEU A 79 12.90 -16.62 -0.66
C LEU A 79 12.37 -15.75 0.47
N THR A 80 11.73 -14.65 0.13
CA THR A 80 11.04 -13.78 1.09
C THR A 80 9.54 -14.00 0.96
N LEU A 81 8.88 -14.25 2.08
CA LEU A 81 7.43 -14.38 2.20
C LEU A 81 6.92 -13.22 3.05
N ASP A 82 5.85 -12.57 2.58
CA ASP A 82 5.16 -11.53 3.32
C ASP A 82 3.67 -11.82 3.37
N LEU A 83 3.07 -11.62 4.55
CA LEU A 83 1.63 -11.61 4.78
C LEU A 83 1.30 -10.34 5.53
N SER A 84 0.41 -9.54 4.98
CA SER A 84 0.02 -8.26 5.58
C SER A 84 -1.44 -7.94 5.30
N GLY A 85 -2.02 -7.05 6.11
CA GLY A 85 -3.39 -6.64 5.87
C GLY A 85 -3.89 -5.60 6.85
N TYR A 86 -5.02 -5.01 6.46
CA TYR A 86 -5.76 -4.00 7.23
C TYR A 86 -7.18 -4.49 7.52
N HIS A 87 -7.64 -4.21 8.71
CA HIS A 87 -9.05 -4.29 9.07
C HIS A 87 -9.52 -2.91 9.52
N THR A 88 -10.60 -2.42 8.92
CA THR A 88 -11.17 -1.10 9.22
C THR A 88 -12.64 -1.24 9.56
N LYS A 89 -13.06 -0.62 10.66
CA LYS A 89 -14.45 -0.41 11.02
C LYS A 89 -14.76 1.08 10.95
N PHE A 90 -15.85 1.44 10.29
CA PHE A 90 -16.26 2.84 10.12
C PHE A 90 -17.31 3.24 11.15
N ASP A 91 -17.22 4.48 11.61
CA ASP A 91 -18.27 5.09 12.43
C ASP A 91 -19.54 5.31 11.59
N LYS A 92 -20.71 5.22 12.24
CA LYS A 92 -22.02 5.35 11.56
C LYS A 92 -22.23 6.69 10.84
N ASP A 93 -21.54 7.72 11.30
CA ASP A 93 -21.64 9.08 10.73
C ASP A 93 -20.54 9.41 9.71
N ALA A 94 -19.59 8.47 9.48
CA ALA A 94 -18.53 8.68 8.50
C ALA A 94 -19.01 8.50 7.06
N ASN A 95 -18.52 9.31 6.15
CA ASN A 95 -18.61 8.99 4.72
C ASN A 95 -17.62 7.89 4.38
N THR A 96 -18.00 7.00 3.50
CA THR A 96 -17.18 5.88 3.07
C THR A 96 -17.09 5.81 1.56
N TYR A 97 -15.97 5.30 1.08
CA TYR A 97 -15.74 5.02 -0.32
C TYR A 97 -16.41 3.70 -0.73
N SER A 98 -17.03 3.69 -1.91
CA SER A 98 -17.55 2.46 -2.56
C SER A 98 -18.38 1.55 -1.63
N GLN A 99 -19.35 2.14 -0.93
CA GLN A 99 -20.21 1.42 0.01
C GLN A 99 -21.29 0.59 -0.74
N THR A 100 -21.44 -0.68 -0.35
CA THR A 100 -22.46 -1.60 -0.88
C THR A 100 -23.48 -2.04 0.17
N THR A 101 -23.60 -1.32 1.28
CA THR A 101 -24.59 -1.57 2.33
C THR A 101 -25.39 -0.32 2.67
N THR A 102 -26.63 -0.51 3.09
CA THR A 102 -27.49 0.54 3.67
C THR A 102 -27.41 0.58 5.19
N ASP A 103 -26.86 -0.45 5.82
CA ASP A 103 -26.64 -0.47 7.28
C ASP A 103 -25.38 0.35 7.62
N LEU A 104 -25.60 1.57 8.10
CA LEU A 104 -24.53 2.49 8.48
C LEU A 104 -23.81 2.08 9.78
N ALA A 105 -24.38 1.19 10.57
CA ALA A 105 -23.77 0.71 11.82
C ALA A 105 -22.80 -0.44 11.60
N ASP A 106 -22.93 -1.18 10.50
CA ASP A 106 -22.10 -2.33 10.15
C ASP A 106 -21.30 -2.09 8.86
N ARG A 107 -20.47 -1.03 8.87
CA ARG A 107 -19.56 -0.74 7.76
C ARG A 107 -18.14 -1.13 8.10
N HIS A 108 -17.61 -2.07 7.36
CA HIS A 108 -16.26 -2.59 7.58
C HIS A 108 -15.57 -2.96 6.26
N ASN A 109 -14.25 -2.96 6.33
CA ASN A 109 -13.36 -3.36 5.25
C ASN A 109 -12.24 -4.22 5.81
N THR A 110 -11.90 -5.28 5.11
CA THR A 110 -10.71 -6.08 5.37
C THR A 110 -9.98 -6.30 4.06
N ILE A 111 -8.75 -5.78 3.96
CA ILE A 111 -7.87 -6.00 2.82
C ILE A 111 -6.60 -6.68 3.29
N TRP A 112 -6.20 -7.74 2.62
CA TRP A 112 -5.00 -8.50 2.96
C TRP A 112 -4.26 -8.94 1.69
N ALA A 113 -2.98 -9.14 1.83
CA ALA A 113 -2.13 -9.62 0.74
C ALA A 113 -1.09 -10.61 1.23
N VAL A 114 -0.73 -11.52 0.35
CA VAL A 114 0.42 -12.40 0.49
C VAL A 114 1.34 -12.21 -0.70
N SER A 115 2.63 -12.14 -0.47
CA SER A 115 3.62 -12.14 -1.53
C SER A 115 4.76 -13.12 -1.27
N SER A 116 5.39 -13.56 -2.37
CA SER A 116 6.56 -14.42 -2.38
C SER A 116 7.57 -13.86 -3.38
N ALA A 117 8.76 -13.50 -2.90
CA ALA A 117 9.83 -12.94 -3.72
C ALA A 117 11.05 -13.85 -3.70
N TYR A 118 11.45 -14.35 -4.88
CA TYR A 118 12.67 -15.10 -5.08
C TYR A 118 13.78 -14.18 -5.56
N ASN A 119 14.91 -14.20 -4.85
CA ASN A 119 16.09 -13.41 -5.14
C ASN A 119 17.26 -14.33 -5.50
N LYS A 120 17.93 -14.04 -6.59
CA LYS A 120 19.19 -14.69 -6.98
C LYS A 120 20.06 -13.72 -7.77
N ASP A 121 21.27 -13.44 -7.24
CA ASP A 121 22.26 -12.51 -7.81
C ASP A 121 21.66 -11.14 -8.13
N VAL A 122 21.41 -10.85 -9.41
CA VAL A 122 20.87 -9.58 -9.92
C VAL A 122 19.37 -9.62 -10.18
N HIS A 123 18.74 -10.76 -9.99
CA HIS A 123 17.35 -11.03 -10.32
C HIS A 123 16.47 -11.08 -9.06
N ASN A 124 15.32 -10.45 -9.15
CA ASN A 124 14.22 -10.61 -8.19
C ASN A 124 12.94 -10.88 -8.96
N ILE A 125 12.22 -11.93 -8.60
CA ILE A 125 10.89 -12.26 -9.14
C ILE A 125 9.93 -12.30 -7.96
N MET A 126 8.82 -11.56 -8.02
CA MET A 126 7.78 -11.56 -6.98
C MET A 126 6.42 -11.90 -7.58
N LEU A 127 5.71 -12.77 -6.87
CA LEU A 127 4.29 -13.03 -7.06
C LEU A 127 3.55 -12.51 -5.84
N ALA A 128 2.41 -11.86 -6.07
CA ALA A 128 1.55 -11.42 -4.98
C ALA A 128 0.08 -11.63 -5.31
N TYR A 129 -0.70 -11.83 -4.27
CA TYR A 129 -2.15 -11.87 -4.30
C TYR A 129 -2.71 -10.97 -3.21
N GLN A 130 -3.72 -10.18 -3.53
CA GLN A 130 -4.40 -9.29 -2.62
C GLN A 130 -5.91 -9.48 -2.74
N GLN A 131 -6.63 -9.36 -1.63
CA GLN A 131 -8.07 -9.44 -1.61
C GLN A 131 -8.66 -8.41 -0.66
N ASN A 132 -9.66 -7.68 -1.16
CA ASN A 132 -10.50 -6.79 -0.40
C ASN A 132 -11.85 -7.46 -0.09
N SER A 133 -12.32 -7.35 1.13
CA SER A 133 -13.58 -7.90 1.61
C SER A 133 -14.25 -6.95 2.59
N GLY A 134 -15.55 -7.16 2.82
CA GLY A 134 -16.38 -6.26 3.61
C GLY A 134 -17.52 -5.69 2.77
N ASN A 135 -18.10 -4.60 3.22
CA ASN A 135 -19.24 -3.94 2.57
C ASN A 135 -18.96 -2.48 2.17
N VAL A 136 -17.71 -2.05 2.32
CA VAL A 136 -17.15 -0.80 1.80
C VAL A 136 -15.80 -1.07 1.17
N GLY A 137 -15.34 -0.20 0.24
CA GLY A 137 -13.99 -0.18 -0.28
C GLY A 137 -12.99 0.29 0.78
N TYR A 138 -11.69 0.11 0.52
CA TYR A 138 -10.66 0.67 1.38
C TYR A 138 -10.69 2.21 1.29
N ASP A 139 -10.57 2.85 2.44
CA ASP A 139 -10.51 4.32 2.58
C ASP A 139 -9.19 4.68 3.28
N TYR A 140 -8.45 5.65 2.75
CA TYR A 140 -7.15 6.06 3.30
C TYR A 140 -7.23 6.78 4.66
N GLY A 141 -8.41 6.93 5.23
CA GLY A 141 -8.59 7.59 6.53
C GLY A 141 -8.31 9.08 6.49
N GLU A 142 -8.42 9.71 5.31
CA GLU A 142 -8.19 11.15 5.08
C GLU A 142 -6.81 11.60 5.55
N ASN A 143 -5.78 10.81 5.22
CA ASN A 143 -4.39 11.00 5.61
C ASN A 143 -4.12 10.88 7.12
N ALA A 144 -5.06 10.38 7.91
CA ALA A 144 -4.87 10.21 9.34
C ALA A 144 -3.80 9.16 9.69
N ASP A 145 -3.46 8.28 8.75
CA ASP A 145 -2.41 7.28 8.85
C ASP A 145 -1.03 7.74 8.33
N GLY A 146 -0.87 9.03 8.07
CA GLY A 146 0.39 9.62 7.61
C GLY A 146 0.50 9.85 6.12
N GLY A 147 -0.61 9.74 5.40
CA GLY A 147 -0.70 9.96 3.96
C GLY A 147 -1.49 8.86 3.25
N GLN A 148 -1.65 9.02 1.95
CA GLN A 148 -2.28 8.04 1.08
C GLN A 148 -1.30 6.91 0.75
N SER A 149 -0.75 6.25 1.78
CA SER A 149 0.20 5.17 1.63
C SER A 149 -0.43 3.85 2.06
N MET A 150 -0.28 2.84 1.22
CA MET A 150 -0.69 1.48 1.50
C MET A 150 0.52 0.57 1.52
N TYR A 151 0.65 -0.22 2.59
CA TYR A 151 1.78 -1.16 2.77
C TYR A 151 1.38 -2.56 2.31
N LEU A 152 0.87 -2.66 1.09
CA LEU A 152 0.53 -3.91 0.42
C LEU A 152 1.28 -3.99 -0.92
N PRO A 153 1.56 -5.20 -1.43
CA PRO A 153 2.44 -5.38 -2.59
C PRO A 153 1.85 -4.87 -3.91
N ASN A 154 0.53 -4.88 -4.07
CA ASN A 154 -0.16 -4.52 -5.32
C ASN A 154 -0.45 -3.01 -5.39
N SER A 155 0.53 -2.17 -5.03
CA SER A 155 0.35 -0.72 -4.95
C SER A 155 1.37 0.02 -5.81
N TYR A 156 0.92 0.59 -6.94
CA TYR A 156 1.73 1.41 -7.85
C TYR A 156 1.06 2.74 -8.19
N LEU A 157 0.28 2.84 -9.26
CA LEU A 157 -0.62 3.94 -9.53
C LEU A 157 -1.98 3.67 -8.92
N SER A 158 -2.54 2.47 -9.17
CA SER A 158 -3.67 1.93 -8.41
C SER A 158 -3.15 1.14 -7.21
N ASP A 159 -3.92 1.12 -6.13
CA ASP A 159 -3.70 0.29 -4.96
C ASP A 159 -4.57 -0.98 -4.97
N PHE A 160 -5.40 -1.18 -6.00
CA PHE A 160 -6.28 -2.34 -6.16
C PHE A 160 -7.17 -2.54 -4.92
N ILE A 161 -7.90 -1.48 -4.57
CA ILE A 161 -8.66 -1.35 -3.31
C ILE A 161 -10.18 -1.34 -3.49
N GLY A 162 -10.66 -1.66 -4.68
CA GLY A 162 -12.09 -1.74 -4.99
C GLY A 162 -12.86 -2.66 -4.03
N ASN A 163 -14.15 -2.40 -3.83
CA ASN A 163 -14.95 -3.25 -2.96
C ASN A 163 -15.04 -4.67 -3.54
N LYS A 164 -14.78 -5.67 -2.69
CA LYS A 164 -14.70 -7.12 -3.04
C LYS A 164 -13.57 -7.49 -4.02
N GLU A 165 -12.77 -6.55 -4.45
CA GLU A 165 -11.70 -6.77 -5.40
C GLU A 165 -10.72 -7.84 -4.94
N LYS A 166 -10.31 -8.64 -5.91
CA LYS A 166 -9.16 -9.54 -5.84
C LYS A 166 -8.14 -9.08 -6.86
N SER A 167 -6.86 -9.14 -6.52
CA SER A 167 -5.81 -8.80 -7.49
C SER A 167 -4.61 -9.73 -7.38
N ALA A 168 -3.95 -9.94 -8.51
CA ALA A 168 -2.73 -10.73 -8.60
C ALA A 168 -1.64 -9.93 -9.33
N GLN A 169 -0.38 -10.11 -8.90
CA GLN A 169 0.77 -9.42 -9.43
C GLN A 169 1.88 -10.39 -9.78
N LEU A 170 2.54 -10.09 -10.90
CA LEU A 170 3.86 -10.60 -11.24
C LEU A 170 4.80 -9.40 -11.38
N GLN A 171 5.89 -9.39 -10.60
CA GLN A 171 6.96 -8.39 -10.71
C GLN A 171 8.28 -9.05 -11.04
N TYR A 172 9.10 -8.36 -11.83
CA TYR A 172 10.49 -8.68 -12.06
C TYR A 172 11.35 -7.45 -11.84
N SER A 173 12.48 -7.62 -11.15
CA SER A 173 13.49 -6.57 -10.98
C SER A 173 14.87 -7.08 -11.38
N TYR A 174 15.65 -6.20 -11.99
CA TYR A 174 17.00 -6.48 -12.44
C TYR A 174 17.97 -5.39 -11.99
N ASN A 175 19.10 -5.80 -11.40
CA ASN A 175 20.19 -4.92 -11.00
C ASN A 175 21.32 -5.01 -12.03
N PHE A 176 21.73 -3.89 -12.60
CA PHE A 176 22.72 -3.83 -13.69
C PHE A 176 24.18 -3.87 -13.20
N LYS A 177 24.45 -4.26 -11.94
CA LYS A 177 25.82 -4.35 -11.42
C LYS A 177 26.74 -5.23 -12.27
N ASN A 178 26.23 -6.34 -12.83
CA ASN A 178 26.98 -7.27 -13.68
C ASN A 178 27.25 -6.72 -15.08
N HIS A 179 26.62 -5.60 -15.46
CA HIS A 179 26.89 -4.86 -16.70
C HIS A 179 27.77 -3.62 -16.48
N GLY A 180 28.43 -3.51 -15.31
CA GLY A 180 29.30 -2.38 -14.98
C GLY A 180 28.56 -1.09 -14.64
N ILE A 181 27.26 -1.15 -14.36
CA ILE A 181 26.43 0.00 -13.97
C ILE A 181 25.83 -0.25 -12.57
N PRO A 182 26.67 -0.29 -11.51
CA PRO A 182 26.17 -0.45 -10.15
C PRO A 182 25.28 0.73 -9.78
N GLY A 183 24.17 0.45 -9.07
CA GLY A 183 23.18 1.46 -8.70
C GLY A 183 22.04 1.63 -9.70
N LEU A 184 22.16 1.09 -10.92
CA LEU A 184 21.06 1.06 -11.88
C LEU A 184 20.18 -0.19 -11.62
N ASN A 185 18.88 0.06 -11.45
CA ASN A 185 17.88 -1.00 -11.27
C ASN A 185 16.70 -0.74 -12.21
N TRP A 186 16.18 -1.79 -12.80
CA TRP A 186 14.92 -1.79 -13.52
C TRP A 186 13.92 -2.70 -12.82
N THR A 187 12.70 -2.24 -12.70
CA THR A 187 11.57 -3.01 -12.17
C THR A 187 10.40 -2.90 -13.12
N THR A 188 9.79 -4.02 -13.45
CA THR A 188 8.55 -4.08 -14.20
C THR A 188 7.55 -4.95 -13.46
N ALA A 189 6.27 -4.61 -13.53
CA ALA A 189 5.20 -5.39 -12.93
C ALA A 189 3.94 -5.34 -13.79
N PHE A 190 3.16 -6.41 -13.70
CA PHE A 190 1.79 -6.45 -14.18
C PHE A 190 0.88 -6.83 -13.03
N VAL A 191 -0.13 -6.01 -12.78
CA VAL A 191 -1.17 -6.25 -11.77
C VAL A 191 -2.51 -6.32 -12.48
N TYR A 192 -3.33 -7.29 -12.12
CA TYR A 192 -4.69 -7.47 -12.62
C TYR A 192 -5.66 -7.63 -11.45
N GLY A 193 -6.71 -6.80 -11.44
CA GLY A 193 -7.80 -6.80 -10.46
C GLY A 193 -9.11 -7.23 -11.09
N TRP A 194 -9.93 -7.97 -10.34
CA TRP A 194 -11.22 -8.50 -10.78
C TRP A 194 -12.21 -8.63 -9.63
N ASP A 195 -13.46 -8.97 -9.95
CA ASP A 195 -14.59 -9.09 -9.01
C ASP A 195 -14.90 -7.78 -8.26
N ILE A 196 -14.66 -6.64 -8.89
CA ILE A 196 -14.91 -5.34 -8.28
C ILE A 196 -16.41 -5.05 -8.28
N HIS A 197 -16.95 -4.77 -7.10
CA HIS A 197 -18.35 -4.37 -6.92
C HIS A 197 -18.47 -2.86 -6.98
N VAL A 198 -19.24 -2.37 -7.94
CA VAL A 198 -19.54 -0.94 -8.09
C VAL A 198 -20.99 -0.71 -7.69
N ALA A 199 -21.21 0.04 -6.62
CA ALA A 199 -22.54 0.38 -6.14
C ALA A 199 -23.17 1.51 -6.95
N ASN A 200 -24.48 1.47 -7.11
CA ASN A 200 -25.24 2.59 -7.64
C ASN A 200 -25.16 3.78 -6.66
N PRO A 201 -24.67 4.96 -7.06
CA PRO A 201 -24.54 6.12 -6.17
C PRO A 201 -25.89 6.61 -5.63
N ASP A 202 -26.98 6.40 -6.39
CA ASP A 202 -28.32 6.83 -6.00
C ASP A 202 -29.06 5.79 -5.12
N ASN A 203 -28.69 4.52 -5.24
CA ASN A 203 -29.23 3.43 -4.44
C ASN A 203 -28.16 2.38 -4.12
N ARG A 204 -27.46 2.54 -3.01
CA ARG A 204 -26.35 1.67 -2.59
C ARG A 204 -26.74 0.22 -2.31
N ALA A 205 -28.03 -0.11 -2.23
CA ALA A 205 -28.50 -1.48 -2.15
C ALA A 205 -28.41 -2.22 -3.49
N GLU A 206 -28.22 -1.49 -4.58
CA GLU A 206 -28.10 -2.01 -5.94
C GLU A 206 -26.68 -1.87 -6.44
N LEU A 207 -26.20 -2.88 -7.16
CA LEU A 207 -24.91 -2.82 -7.84
C LEU A 207 -25.13 -2.44 -9.31
N ILE A 208 -24.28 -1.55 -9.82
CA ILE A 208 -24.12 -1.35 -11.27
C ILE A 208 -23.50 -2.61 -11.85
N THR A 209 -22.45 -3.12 -11.21
CA THR A 209 -21.77 -4.35 -11.61
C THR A 209 -21.10 -5.03 -10.41
N SER A 210 -20.91 -6.36 -10.50
CA SER A 210 -20.08 -7.14 -9.57
C SER A 210 -18.83 -7.72 -10.25
N ASN A 211 -18.56 -7.33 -11.50
CA ASN A 211 -17.51 -7.90 -12.33
C ASN A 211 -16.61 -6.84 -12.95
N ALA A 212 -16.52 -5.65 -12.37
CA ALA A 212 -15.58 -4.66 -12.86
C ALA A 212 -14.14 -5.15 -12.65
N GLN A 213 -13.25 -4.63 -13.46
CA GLN A 213 -11.85 -5.06 -13.54
C GLN A 213 -10.95 -3.85 -13.70
N GLU A 214 -9.72 -3.98 -13.24
CA GLU A 214 -8.65 -3.03 -13.52
C GLU A 214 -7.34 -3.76 -13.77
N HIS A 215 -6.42 -3.10 -14.46
CA HIS A 215 -5.05 -3.61 -14.60
C HIS A 215 -4.06 -2.49 -14.78
N GLU A 216 -2.83 -2.76 -14.33
CA GLU A 216 -1.73 -1.84 -14.46
C GLU A 216 -0.49 -2.57 -14.98
N PHE A 217 0.15 -1.99 -16.00
CA PHE A 217 1.49 -2.35 -16.41
C PHE A 217 2.45 -1.25 -15.95
N PHE A 218 3.30 -1.61 -15.01
CA PHE A 218 4.22 -0.72 -14.32
C PHE A 218 5.65 -0.94 -14.78
N ASN A 219 6.40 0.16 -14.96
CA ASN A 219 7.83 0.15 -15.21
C ASN A 219 8.53 1.22 -14.39
N GLN A 220 9.72 0.92 -13.89
CA GLN A 220 10.56 1.86 -13.18
C GLN A 220 12.03 1.62 -13.52
N ILE A 221 12.74 2.69 -13.80
CA ILE A 221 14.20 2.73 -13.82
C ILE A 221 14.64 3.65 -12.69
N LYS A 222 15.55 3.16 -11.84
CA LYS A 222 16.16 3.94 -10.76
C LYS A 222 17.67 3.83 -10.83
N TYR A 223 18.35 4.97 -10.85
CA TYR A 223 19.80 5.04 -10.68
C TYR A 223 20.13 5.72 -9.36
N THR A 224 21.03 5.12 -8.58
CA THR A 224 21.57 5.69 -7.34
C THR A 224 23.06 5.89 -7.50
N VAL A 225 23.54 7.11 -7.28
CA VAL A 225 24.94 7.49 -7.37
C VAL A 225 25.78 6.76 -6.33
N GLN A 226 26.81 6.05 -6.74
CA GLN A 226 27.57 5.13 -5.88
C GLN A 226 28.74 5.81 -5.13
N SER A 227 29.23 6.96 -5.61
CA SER A 227 30.40 7.63 -5.05
C SER A 227 30.43 9.12 -5.37
N GLY A 228 31.38 9.86 -4.77
CA GLY A 228 31.57 11.29 -5.00
C GLY A 228 30.66 12.18 -4.17
N HIS A 229 30.58 13.46 -4.50
CA HIS A 229 29.83 14.47 -3.73
C HIS A 229 28.32 14.25 -3.75
N LEU A 230 27.80 13.58 -4.77
CA LEU A 230 26.38 13.22 -4.91
C LEU A 230 26.09 11.77 -4.53
N LYS A 231 26.99 11.12 -3.76
CA LYS A 231 26.75 9.75 -3.29
C LYS A 231 25.37 9.66 -2.64
N ASP A 232 24.65 8.58 -2.92
CA ASP A 232 23.30 8.28 -2.45
C ASP A 232 22.19 9.17 -3.08
N ALA A 233 22.52 10.16 -3.94
CA ALA A 233 21.52 10.82 -4.75
C ALA A 233 20.90 9.80 -5.73
N SER A 234 19.61 9.91 -5.98
CA SER A 234 18.92 9.01 -6.90
C SER A 234 18.00 9.72 -7.87
N LEU A 235 18.00 9.24 -9.11
CA LEU A 235 17.03 9.59 -10.14
C LEU A 235 16.14 8.37 -10.40
N ARG A 236 14.82 8.60 -10.38
CA ARG A 236 13.82 7.57 -10.65
C ARG A 236 12.87 8.05 -11.74
N LEU A 237 12.68 7.22 -12.74
CA LEU A 237 11.69 7.37 -13.78
C LEU A 237 10.68 6.23 -13.66
N ARG A 238 9.40 6.56 -13.54
CA ARG A 238 8.28 5.60 -13.50
C ARG A 238 7.35 5.84 -14.67
N HIS A 239 6.78 4.74 -15.15
CA HIS A 239 5.71 4.73 -16.11
C HIS A 239 4.64 3.74 -15.67
N SER A 240 3.39 4.17 -15.62
CA SER A 240 2.22 3.35 -15.33
C SER A 240 1.23 3.45 -16.47
N TYR A 241 0.89 2.31 -17.06
CA TYR A 241 -0.20 2.16 -18.01
C TYR A 241 -1.35 1.47 -17.31
N TYR A 242 -2.40 2.24 -16.98
CA TYR A 242 -3.55 1.79 -16.20
C TYR A 242 -4.81 1.81 -17.03
N ARG A 243 -5.64 0.77 -16.90
CA ARG A 243 -6.97 0.65 -17.53
C ARG A 243 -7.94 0.00 -16.58
N ALA A 244 -9.20 0.43 -16.62
CA ALA A 244 -10.29 -0.12 -15.84
C ALA A 244 -11.58 -0.23 -16.67
N SER A 245 -12.53 -1.04 -16.17
CA SER A 245 -13.88 -1.10 -16.71
C SER A 245 -14.57 0.25 -16.59
N ASP A 246 -15.38 0.63 -17.58
CA ASP A 246 -16.06 1.94 -17.64
C ASP A 246 -16.85 2.24 -16.36
N ASP A 247 -17.55 1.26 -15.82
CA ASP A 247 -18.34 1.40 -14.58
C ASP A 247 -17.47 1.73 -13.37
N TYR A 248 -16.20 1.29 -13.36
CA TYR A 248 -15.26 1.51 -12.24
C TYR A 248 -14.47 2.81 -12.37
N GLN A 249 -14.21 3.27 -13.60
CA GLN A 249 -13.46 4.50 -13.86
C GLN A 249 -14.06 5.73 -13.17
N SER A 250 -15.38 5.82 -13.17
CA SER A 250 -16.09 6.93 -12.52
C SER A 250 -16.03 6.90 -11.00
N SER A 251 -15.69 5.75 -10.42
CA SER A 251 -15.67 5.53 -8.96
C SER A 251 -14.28 5.60 -8.36
N TYR A 252 -13.21 5.46 -9.16
CA TYR A 252 -11.84 5.41 -8.66
C TYR A 252 -10.86 6.17 -9.56
N ILE A 253 -10.21 5.49 -10.51
CA ILE A 253 -9.22 6.09 -11.43
C ILE A 253 -9.67 5.81 -12.86
N GLY A 254 -9.71 6.85 -13.70
CA GLY A 254 -9.91 6.70 -15.14
C GLY A 254 -8.67 6.13 -15.84
N ASP A 255 -8.86 5.66 -17.06
CA ASP A 255 -7.77 5.20 -17.92
C ASP A 255 -6.63 6.20 -17.96
N THR A 256 -5.45 5.76 -17.55
CA THR A 256 -4.31 6.65 -17.33
C THR A 256 -3.04 6.08 -17.94
N ASN A 257 -2.24 6.96 -18.50
CA ASN A 257 -0.88 6.71 -18.99
C ASN A 257 0.04 7.74 -18.34
N GLU A 258 0.63 7.39 -17.21
CA GLU A 258 1.32 8.35 -16.34
C GLU A 258 2.83 8.14 -16.35
N TRP A 259 3.55 9.27 -16.40
CA TRP A 259 4.99 9.33 -16.20
C TRP A 259 5.33 10.18 -15.00
N ARG A 260 6.20 9.68 -14.12
CA ARG A 260 6.71 10.44 -12.97
C ARG A 260 8.23 10.38 -12.92
N ILE A 261 8.84 11.52 -12.55
CA ILE A 261 10.28 11.65 -12.33
C ILE A 261 10.49 12.15 -10.91
N TRP A 262 11.39 11.49 -10.18
CA TRP A 262 11.87 11.94 -8.87
C TRP A 262 13.38 12.07 -8.89
N LEU A 263 13.85 13.15 -8.30
CA LEU A 263 15.26 13.39 -8.01
C LEU A 263 15.40 13.58 -6.49
N ASP A 264 16.07 12.62 -5.84
CA ASP A 264 16.35 12.67 -4.42
C ASP A 264 17.83 13.00 -4.22
N ILE A 265 18.15 14.08 -3.52
CA ILE A 265 19.52 14.50 -3.21
C ILE A 265 19.66 14.57 -1.69
N PRO A 266 20.43 13.64 -1.06
CA PRO A 266 20.68 13.71 0.36
C PRO A 266 21.59 14.90 0.68
N VAL A 267 21.11 15.82 1.51
CA VAL A 267 21.90 16.98 1.98
C VAL A 267 22.25 16.76 3.45
N LYS A 268 23.53 16.74 3.77
CA LYS A 268 24.01 16.78 5.15
C LYS A 268 24.14 18.25 5.57
N LEU A 269 23.31 18.70 6.48
CA LEU A 269 23.28 20.08 6.94
C LEU A 269 24.26 20.35 8.10
N PHE A 270 24.85 19.28 8.68
CA PHE A 270 25.82 19.39 9.79
C PHE A 270 26.89 18.31 9.71
#